data_c98445c7da1b433fa1c76fd952515a79
#
_entry.id   c98445c7da1b433fa1c76fd952515a79
#
_cell.length_a   1.000
_cell.length_b   1.000
_cell.length_c   1.000
_cell.angle_alpha   90.00
_cell.angle_beta   90.00
_cell.angle_gamma   90.00
#
_symmetry.space_group_name_H-M   'P 1'
#
loop_
_entity.id
_entity.type
_entity.pdbx_description
1 polymer ?
#
loop_
_entity_poly.entity_id
_entity_poly.type
_entity_poly.pdbx_seq_one_letter_code
_entity_poly.pdbx_strand_id
1 'polypeptide(L)'
;MPEEASHLFEIATPLGFSVRTTTDYWALIESKHPEIAGHRPAVERCLREPDQIRHSKQDNAVYLFYRSYPPHHLCAVTKRLNDDGFVITCYLTDKIKEGEKIWPTSA
;
A
#
# COMPACT_ATOMS: atom_id res chain seq x y z
N MET A 1 -19.44 18.80 -5.97
CA MET A 1 -18.95 18.26 -5.89
C MET A 1 -18.19 17.91 -5.71
N PRO A 2 -17.87 17.80 -5.68
CA PRO A 2 -17.15 17.12 -5.50
C PRO A 2 -16.32 16.49 -4.92
N GLU A 3 -16.16 15.75 -4.95
CA GLU A 3 -15.63 14.78 -4.29
C GLU A 3 -14.27 14.48 -4.58
N GLU A 4 -13.79 14.96 -5.63
CA GLU A 4 -12.39 14.91 -5.91
C GLU A 4 -11.61 15.55 -4.83
N ALA A 5 -12.22 16.49 -4.15
CA ALA A 5 -11.56 17.16 -3.05
C ALA A 5 -11.17 16.20 -1.94
N SER A 6 -11.74 15.00 -1.90
CA SER A 6 -11.42 14.04 -0.86
C SER A 6 -10.19 13.18 -1.19
N HIS A 7 -9.66 13.28 -2.41
CA HIS A 7 -8.42 12.57 -2.75
C HIS A 7 -7.27 13.06 -1.88
N LEU A 8 -6.59 12.14 -1.19
CA LEU A 8 -5.44 12.49 -0.40
C LEU A 8 -4.15 12.31 -1.19
N PHE A 9 -4.00 11.18 -1.85
CA PHE A 9 -2.85 10.96 -2.73
C PHE A 9 -3.20 9.92 -3.79
N GLU A 10 -2.40 9.95 -4.84
CA GLU A 10 -2.44 8.94 -5.90
C GLU A 10 -1.01 8.70 -6.34
N ILE A 11 -0.51 7.50 -6.20
CA ILE A 11 0.88 7.15 -6.41
C ILE A 11 1.01 6.11 -7.51
N ALA A 12 1.83 6.41 -8.52
CA ALA A 12 2.16 5.43 -9.55
C ALA A 12 3.09 4.38 -8.97
N THR A 13 2.73 3.12 -9.12
CA THR A 13 3.54 2.02 -8.60
C THR A 13 4.41 1.43 -9.70
N PRO A 14 5.43 0.62 -9.32
CA PRO A 14 6.26 -0.03 -10.36
C PRO A 14 5.52 -1.09 -11.16
N LEU A 15 4.31 -1.46 -10.78
CA LEU A 15 3.53 -2.45 -11.52
C LEU A 15 2.72 -1.83 -12.65
N GLY A 16 2.78 -0.52 -12.84
CA GLY A 16 2.10 0.13 -13.95
C GLY A 16 0.69 0.61 -13.66
N PHE A 17 0.23 0.48 -12.43
CA PHE A 17 -1.04 1.08 -12.04
C PHE A 17 -0.83 2.03 -10.87
N SER A 18 -1.76 2.94 -10.68
CA SER A 18 -1.69 3.91 -9.59
C SER A 18 -2.55 3.45 -8.41
N VAL A 19 -2.10 3.79 -7.21
CA VAL A 19 -2.83 3.50 -5.98
C VAL A 19 -3.21 4.81 -5.33
N ARG A 20 -4.48 4.91 -4.91
CA ARG A 20 -5.00 6.13 -4.33
C ARG A 20 -5.76 5.85 -3.04
N THR A 21 -5.97 6.90 -2.28
CA THR A 21 -6.85 6.86 -1.12
C THR A 21 -7.46 8.24 -0.91
N THR A 22 -8.50 8.29 -0.10
CA THR A 22 -9.16 9.55 0.25
C THR A 22 -8.75 9.97 1.64
N THR A 23 -9.01 11.24 1.96
CA THR A 23 -8.72 11.77 3.30
C THR A 23 -9.49 10.99 4.37
N ASP A 24 -10.77 10.70 4.11
CA ASP A 24 -11.58 10.01 5.11
C ASP A 24 -11.12 8.57 5.32
N TYR A 25 -10.79 7.89 4.22
CA TYR A 25 -10.35 6.49 4.34
C TYR A 25 -9.00 6.41 5.04
N TRP A 26 -8.11 7.35 4.72
CA TRP A 26 -6.80 7.39 5.37
C TRP A 26 -6.95 7.61 6.88
N ALA A 27 -7.87 8.48 7.29
CA ALA A 27 -8.12 8.69 8.70
C ALA A 27 -8.60 7.41 9.38
N LEU A 28 -9.41 6.62 8.68
CA LEU A 28 -9.85 5.33 9.20
C LEU A 28 -8.68 4.38 9.37
N ILE A 29 -7.76 4.33 8.40
CA ILE A 29 -6.59 3.48 8.50
C ILE A 29 -5.74 3.88 9.71
N GLU A 30 -5.50 5.18 9.87
CA GLU A 30 -4.71 5.66 11.01
C GLU A 30 -5.38 5.34 12.34
N SER A 31 -6.69 5.34 12.36
CA SER A 31 -7.44 5.00 13.58
C SER A 31 -7.25 3.54 13.94
N LYS A 32 -7.22 2.66 12.95
CA LYS A 32 -7.05 1.22 13.18
C LYS A 32 -5.60 0.83 13.42
N HIS A 33 -4.67 1.59 12.86
CA HIS A 33 -3.25 1.31 12.95
C HIS A 33 -2.51 2.57 13.39
N PRO A 34 -2.63 2.93 14.68
CA PRO A 34 -2.00 4.17 15.16
C PRO A 34 -0.48 4.20 14.97
N GLU A 35 0.14 3.02 14.80
CA GLU A 35 1.58 2.99 14.59
C GLU A 35 1.99 3.66 13.29
N ILE A 36 1.08 3.81 12.31
CA ILE A 36 1.42 4.49 11.07
C ILE A 36 0.88 5.92 11.01
N ALA A 37 0.21 6.38 12.07
CA ALA A 37 -0.28 7.75 12.11
C ALA A 37 0.89 8.71 12.01
N GLY A 38 0.79 9.69 11.13
CA GLY A 38 1.87 10.64 10.90
C GLY A 38 2.95 10.13 9.95
N HIS A 39 2.83 8.90 9.44
CA HIS A 39 3.84 8.31 8.57
C HIS A 39 3.37 8.20 7.12
N ARG A 40 2.47 9.08 6.70
CA ARG A 40 1.97 9.07 5.33
C ARG A 40 3.08 9.16 4.28
N PRO A 41 4.11 10.02 4.45
CA PRO A 41 5.18 10.06 3.44
C PRO A 41 5.88 8.72 3.28
N ALA A 42 6.03 7.96 4.36
CA ALA A 42 6.65 6.64 4.28
C ALA A 42 5.76 5.67 3.51
N VAL A 43 4.44 5.75 3.70
CA VAL A 43 3.50 4.90 2.96
C VAL A 43 3.52 5.26 1.49
N GLU A 44 3.54 6.54 1.15
CA GLU A 44 3.62 6.97 -0.24
C GLU A 44 4.89 6.45 -0.89
N ARG A 45 6.00 6.51 -0.16
CA ARG A 45 7.26 6.00 -0.68
C ARG A 45 7.22 4.48 -0.85
N CYS A 46 6.58 3.77 0.09
CA CYS A 46 6.44 2.33 -0.01
C CYS A 46 5.71 1.93 -1.30
N LEU A 47 4.70 2.71 -1.69
CA LEU A 47 3.96 2.43 -2.92
C LEU A 47 4.78 2.79 -4.16
N ARG A 48 5.58 3.84 -4.08
CA ARG A 48 6.37 4.31 -5.22
C ARG A 48 7.66 3.51 -5.40
N GLU A 49 8.31 3.15 -4.28
CA GLU A 49 9.61 2.51 -4.28
C GLU A 49 9.64 1.37 -3.26
N PRO A 50 8.82 0.34 -3.45
CA PRO A 50 8.83 -0.77 -2.50
C PRO A 50 10.10 -1.59 -2.62
N ASP A 51 10.41 -2.34 -1.56
CA ASP A 51 11.47 -3.34 -1.63
C ASP A 51 10.99 -4.58 -2.34
N GLN A 52 9.72 -4.93 -2.14
CA GLN A 52 9.12 -6.04 -2.85
C GLN A 52 7.59 -5.91 -2.83
N ILE A 53 6.96 -6.57 -3.77
CA ILE A 53 5.50 -6.63 -3.87
C ILE A 53 5.11 -8.09 -3.98
N ARG A 54 4.09 -8.48 -3.23
CA ARG A 54 3.58 -9.85 -3.25
C ARG A 54 2.08 -9.85 -3.50
N HIS A 55 1.58 -10.91 -4.15
CA HIS A 55 0.15 -11.15 -4.23
C HIS A 55 -0.35 -11.73 -2.91
N SER A 56 -1.55 -11.34 -2.50
CA SER A 56 -2.20 -12.03 -1.41
C SER A 56 -2.52 -13.47 -1.85
N LYS A 57 -2.40 -14.41 -0.93
CA LYS A 57 -2.76 -15.79 -1.22
C LYS A 57 -4.26 -15.97 -1.40
N GLN A 58 -5.05 -15.06 -0.85
CA GLN A 58 -6.50 -15.21 -0.79
C GLN A 58 -7.23 -14.43 -1.85
N ASP A 59 -6.58 -13.46 -2.48
CA ASP A 59 -7.24 -12.60 -3.46
C ASP A 59 -6.19 -12.06 -4.42
N ASN A 60 -6.28 -12.47 -5.68
CA ASN A 60 -5.31 -12.05 -6.71
C ASN A 60 -5.35 -10.58 -7.01
N ALA A 61 -6.42 -9.89 -6.62
CA ALA A 61 -6.51 -8.44 -6.82
C ALA A 61 -5.85 -7.66 -5.69
N VAL A 62 -5.42 -8.35 -4.62
CA VAL A 62 -4.81 -7.70 -3.47
C VAL A 62 -3.30 -7.84 -3.54
N TYR A 63 -2.62 -6.71 -3.44
CA TYR A 63 -1.16 -6.60 -3.54
C TYR A 63 -0.61 -6.08 -2.23
N LEU A 64 0.48 -6.68 -1.79
CA LEU A 64 1.14 -6.31 -0.55
C LEU A 64 2.47 -5.66 -0.89
N PHE A 65 2.57 -4.36 -0.65
CA PHE A 65 3.80 -3.59 -0.89
C PHE A 65 4.58 -3.53 0.39
N TYR A 66 5.82 -3.99 0.36
CA TYR A 66 6.68 -4.01 1.54
C TYR A 66 7.89 -3.12 1.34
N ARG A 67 8.23 -2.37 2.37
CA ARG A 67 9.45 -1.59 2.41
C ARG A 67 10.04 -1.65 3.80
N SER A 68 11.37 -1.75 3.88
CA SER A 68 12.06 -1.77 5.17
C SER A 68 11.78 -0.48 5.94
N TYR A 69 11.49 -0.63 7.22
CA TYR A 69 11.18 0.50 8.11
C TYR A 69 11.69 0.11 9.50
N PRO A 70 13.03 0.09 9.66
CA PRO A 70 13.64 -0.52 10.86
C PRO A 70 13.08 0.00 12.15
N PRO A 71 12.85 -0.88 13.12
CA PRO A 71 13.20 -2.30 13.13
C PRO A 71 12.15 -3.21 12.49
N HIS A 72 11.20 -2.63 11.76
CA HIS A 72 10.07 -3.36 11.18
C HIS A 72 10.10 -3.30 9.67
N HIS A 73 9.05 -3.81 9.06
CA HIS A 73 8.71 -3.57 7.66
C HIS A 73 7.41 -2.82 7.61
N LEU A 74 7.30 -1.89 6.68
CA LEU A 74 6.04 -1.22 6.40
C LEU A 74 5.33 -2.00 5.31
N CYS A 75 4.07 -2.32 5.54
CA CYS A 75 3.25 -3.03 4.56
C CYS A 75 2.07 -2.16 4.18
N ALA A 76 1.94 -1.87 2.88
CA ALA A 76 0.76 -1.20 2.34
C ALA A 76 -0.03 -2.22 1.55
N VAL A 77 -1.25 -2.49 1.98
CA VAL A 77 -2.14 -3.46 1.35
C VAL A 77 -3.05 -2.71 0.40
N THR A 78 -3.06 -3.13 -0.85
CA THR A 78 -3.85 -2.45 -1.88
C THR A 78 -4.71 -3.45 -2.61
N LYS A 79 -5.79 -2.97 -3.19
CA LYS A 79 -6.62 -3.78 -4.08
C LYS A 79 -6.73 -3.09 -5.42
N ARG A 80 -6.48 -3.85 -6.48
CA ARG A 80 -6.56 -3.33 -7.84
C ARG A 80 -7.89 -3.73 -8.46
N LEU A 81 -8.60 -2.74 -8.99
CA LEU A 81 -9.83 -2.95 -9.73
C LEU A 81 -9.63 -2.32 -11.10
N ASN A 82 -9.55 -3.16 -12.12
CA ASN A 82 -9.20 -2.71 -13.47
C ASN A 82 -7.83 -2.05 -13.45
N ASP A 83 -7.72 -0.78 -13.82
CA ASP A 83 -6.46 -0.08 -13.88
C ASP A 83 -6.18 0.77 -12.66
N ASP A 84 -7.10 0.80 -11.70
CA ASP A 84 -6.96 1.60 -10.50
C ASP A 84 -6.72 0.74 -9.28
N GLY A 85 -5.91 1.26 -8.36
CA GLY A 85 -5.68 0.62 -7.08
C GLY A 85 -6.13 1.50 -5.94
N PHE A 86 -6.52 0.86 -4.85
CA PHE A 86 -6.95 1.56 -3.63
C PHE A 86 -6.18 1.02 -2.45
N VAL A 87 -5.82 1.91 -1.51
CA VAL A 87 -5.22 1.46 -0.26
C VAL A 87 -6.32 0.82 0.58
N ILE A 88 -6.10 -0.41 1.02
CA ILE A 88 -7.02 -1.08 1.93
C ILE A 88 -6.60 -0.83 3.37
N THR A 89 -5.31 -0.98 3.66
CA THR A 89 -4.78 -0.74 5.00
C THR A 89 -3.25 -0.64 4.92
N CYS A 90 -2.66 -0.18 6.01
CA CYS A 90 -1.20 -0.11 6.16
C CYS A 90 -0.86 -0.45 7.59
N TYR A 91 0.26 -1.12 7.80
CA TYR A 91 0.69 -1.46 9.15
C TYR A 91 2.19 -1.75 9.17
N LEU A 92 2.75 -1.78 10.36
CA LEU A 92 4.12 -2.22 10.58
C LEU A 92 4.10 -3.68 10.98
N THR A 93 5.05 -4.46 10.49
CA THR A 93 5.10 -5.89 10.77
C THR A 93 6.55 -6.33 10.85
N ASP A 94 6.79 -7.38 11.63
CA ASP A 94 8.11 -7.99 11.71
C ASP A 94 8.29 -9.07 10.66
N LYS A 95 7.21 -9.50 10.02
CA LYS A 95 7.26 -10.63 9.09
C LYS A 95 6.62 -10.26 7.77
N ILE A 96 7.23 -10.75 6.70
CA ILE A 96 6.66 -10.63 5.37
C ILE A 96 5.77 -11.85 5.14
N LYS A 97 4.50 -11.61 4.86
CA LYS A 97 3.54 -12.69 4.66
C LYS A 97 3.92 -13.53 3.46
N GLU A 98 3.61 -14.81 3.55
CA GLU A 98 3.75 -15.69 2.42
C GLU A 98 2.79 -15.26 1.32
N GLY A 99 3.19 -15.53 0.11
CA GLY A 99 2.46 -15.17 -1.08
C GLY A 99 3.45 -15.12 -2.20
N GLU A 100 2.95 -15.02 -3.42
CA GLU A 100 3.85 -14.97 -4.57
C GLU A 100 4.51 -13.61 -4.66
N LYS A 101 5.83 -13.59 -4.64
CA LYS A 101 6.58 -12.36 -4.86
C LYS A 101 6.55 -12.05 -6.36
N ILE A 102 6.00 -10.89 -6.71
CA ILE A 102 5.82 -10.54 -8.11
C ILE A 102 6.69 -9.36 -8.54
N TRP A 103 7.32 -8.69 -7.59
CA TRP A 103 8.21 -7.58 -7.92
C TRP A 103 9.27 -7.44 -6.82
N PRO A 104 10.53 -7.17 -7.13
CA PRO A 104 11.04 -7.13 -8.51
C PRO A 104 11.05 -8.52 -9.11
N THR A 105 10.91 -8.56 -10.44
CA THR A 105 10.98 -9.84 -11.12
C THR A 105 12.44 -10.24 -11.24
N SER A 106 12.67 -11.54 -11.05
CA SER A 106 14.01 -12.07 -11.22
C SER A 106 14.33 -12.14 -12.71
N ALA A 107 15.52 -11.76 -13.05
CA ALA A 107 15.96 -11.89 -14.43
C ALA A 107 16.35 -13.31 -14.71
#